data_0a1cb6bd6829e8d9f70017fb64ea4015
#
_entry.id   0a1cb6bd6829e8d9f70017fb64ea4015
#
_cell.length_a   1.000
_cell.length_b   1.000
_cell.length_c   1.000
_cell.angle_alpha   90.00
_cell.angle_beta   90.00
_cell.angle_gamma   90.00
#
_symmetry.space_group_name_H-M   'P 1'
#
loop_
_entity.id
_entity.type
_entity.pdbx_description
1 polymer ?
#
loop_
_entity_poly.entity_id
_entity_poly.type
_entity_poly.pdbx_seq_one_letter_code
_entity_poly.pdbx_strand_id
1 'polypeptide(L)'
;MNSKDEHKPSARKEDDDVMKPRTLDRSVSKVEVTGFEARHYDLLMNLVTAGSYPRFIRRVVRDINIKPNDDILILGSGTGRNACLMRRYLSDEGSILGLDIGDEMLTQAQHRCDSKQNVTFEKRRIDEPLPHSEGYDKVFMSFVMHGFVQEDRQGIIKNAFRSLRPGGEFLILDYAECEPSKSSWPVRMIFRAECPLATDFVRRDWVQILGSHGFDDFEAHFYYFGHVRLLAACKPEA
;
A
#
# COMPACT_ATOMS: atom_id res chain seq x y z
N MET A 1 -3.19 -70.24 -25.75
CA MET A 1 -4.42 -69.58 -26.21
C MET A 1 -4.48 -68.26 -25.52
N ASN A 2 -4.42 -67.17 -26.25
CA ASN A 2 -4.23 -65.80 -25.88
C ASN A 2 -5.32 -65.24 -24.98
N SER A 3 -4.96 -64.53 -23.92
CA SER A 3 -5.77 -63.44 -23.38
C SER A 3 -4.92 -62.18 -23.34
N LYS A 4 -5.38 -61.17 -24.06
CA LYS A 4 -4.77 -59.84 -24.15
C LYS A 4 -5.21 -59.03 -22.91
N ASP A 5 -4.24 -58.61 -22.11
CA ASP A 5 -4.43 -57.57 -21.08
C ASP A 5 -4.42 -56.19 -21.76
N GLU A 6 -5.58 -55.54 -21.82
CA GLU A 6 -5.72 -54.16 -22.25
C GLU A 6 -5.34 -53.23 -21.07
N HIS A 7 -4.22 -52.55 -21.23
CA HIS A 7 -3.75 -51.50 -20.32
C HIS A 7 -4.52 -50.22 -20.60
N LYS A 8 -5.41 -49.84 -19.69
CA LYS A 8 -6.19 -48.61 -19.72
C LYS A 8 -5.34 -47.48 -19.10
N PRO A 9 -5.07 -46.35 -19.78
CA PRO A 9 -4.29 -45.28 -19.20
C PRO A 9 -5.13 -44.53 -18.14
N SER A 10 -4.55 -44.42 -16.96
CA SER A 10 -5.05 -43.63 -15.84
C SER A 10 -5.04 -42.16 -16.21
N ALA A 11 -6.21 -41.55 -16.27
CA ALA A 11 -6.36 -40.09 -16.37
C ALA A 11 -5.80 -39.41 -15.10
N ARG A 12 -4.74 -38.61 -15.28
CA ARG A 12 -4.29 -37.68 -14.28
C ARG A 12 -5.40 -36.66 -14.04
N LYS A 13 -5.94 -36.61 -12.84
CA LYS A 13 -6.71 -35.47 -12.35
C LYS A 13 -5.73 -34.30 -12.24
N GLU A 14 -5.90 -33.29 -13.07
CA GLU A 14 -5.38 -31.96 -12.81
C GLU A 14 -6.12 -31.44 -11.58
N ASP A 15 -5.41 -31.36 -10.46
CA ASP A 15 -5.87 -30.64 -9.29
C ASP A 15 -5.82 -29.14 -9.64
N ASP A 16 -6.97 -28.63 -10.07
CA ASP A 16 -7.27 -27.18 -10.06
C ASP A 16 -7.30 -26.74 -8.58
N ASP A 17 -6.12 -26.48 -8.03
CA ASP A 17 -5.97 -25.80 -6.75
C ASP A 17 -6.32 -24.31 -6.94
N VAL A 18 -7.63 -24.04 -7.05
CA VAL A 18 -8.19 -22.69 -6.97
C VAL A 18 -7.89 -22.19 -5.59
N MET A 19 -6.79 -21.45 -5.47
CA MET A 19 -6.32 -20.79 -4.26
C MET A 19 -7.46 -19.94 -3.69
N LYS A 20 -8.15 -20.44 -2.66
CA LYS A 20 -9.19 -19.70 -1.95
C LYS A 20 -8.59 -18.39 -1.44
N PRO A 21 -9.26 -17.24 -1.62
CA PRO A 21 -8.76 -15.96 -1.12
C PRO A 21 -8.52 -16.10 0.40
N ARG A 22 -7.29 -15.84 0.83
CA ARG A 22 -6.91 -15.79 2.25
C ARG A 22 -7.72 -14.70 2.91
N THR A 23 -8.69 -15.06 3.72
CA THR A 23 -9.36 -14.12 4.60
C THR A 23 -8.35 -13.67 5.64
N LEU A 24 -7.94 -12.39 5.59
CA LEU A 24 -7.13 -11.76 6.64
C LEU A 24 -7.86 -11.93 7.97
N ASP A 25 -7.20 -12.55 8.96
CA ASP A 25 -7.78 -12.65 10.30
C ASP A 25 -7.86 -11.24 10.89
N ARG A 26 -9.08 -10.74 11.06
CA ARG A 26 -9.37 -9.40 11.60
C ARG A 26 -8.79 -9.19 13.01
N SER A 27 -8.52 -10.25 13.74
CA SER A 27 -7.89 -10.17 15.07
C SER A 27 -6.41 -9.78 15.00
N VAL A 28 -5.75 -10.03 13.87
CA VAL A 28 -4.32 -9.81 13.67
C VAL A 28 -4.05 -8.60 12.77
N SER A 29 -4.96 -8.25 11.87
CA SER A 29 -4.79 -7.18 10.87
C SER A 29 -5.91 -6.14 10.93
N LYS A 30 -5.55 -4.85 10.85
CA LYS A 30 -6.47 -3.72 10.72
C LYS A 30 -6.50 -3.15 9.29
N VAL A 31 -6.16 -3.94 8.30
CA VAL A 31 -6.07 -3.48 6.90
C VAL A 31 -7.42 -3.11 6.32
N GLU A 32 -8.48 -3.84 6.67
CA GLU A 32 -9.84 -3.52 6.23
C GLU A 32 -10.55 -2.67 7.27
N VAL A 33 -10.73 -1.39 6.97
CA VAL A 33 -11.54 -0.47 7.79
C VAL A 33 -12.97 -0.49 7.29
N THR A 34 -13.91 -0.89 8.14
CA THR A 34 -15.33 -1.05 7.77
C THR A 34 -16.28 -0.31 8.71
N GLY A 35 -17.52 -0.10 8.28
CA GLY A 35 -18.60 0.41 9.12
C GLY A 35 -18.40 1.86 9.56
N PHE A 36 -18.60 2.13 10.85
CA PHE A 36 -18.51 3.48 11.41
C PHE A 36 -17.12 4.10 11.27
N GLU A 37 -16.07 3.31 11.46
CA GLU A 37 -14.68 3.77 11.34
C GLU A 37 -14.36 4.20 9.89
N ALA A 38 -14.79 3.42 8.90
CA ALA A 38 -14.61 3.76 7.49
C ALA A 38 -15.33 5.07 7.12
N ARG A 39 -16.57 5.27 7.62
CA ARG A 39 -17.35 6.48 7.33
C ARG A 39 -16.76 7.75 7.94
N HIS A 40 -16.09 7.64 9.08
CA HIS A 40 -15.56 8.77 9.83
C HIS A 40 -14.04 8.79 9.89
N TYR A 41 -13.37 7.97 9.06
CA TYR A 41 -11.92 7.80 9.08
C TYR A 41 -11.15 9.12 9.07
N ASP A 42 -11.49 10.02 8.17
CA ASP A 42 -10.83 11.32 8.06
C ASP A 42 -11.07 12.22 9.28
N LEU A 43 -12.25 12.15 9.89
CA LEU A 43 -12.57 12.88 11.10
C LEU A 43 -11.79 12.31 12.28
N LEU A 44 -11.74 10.97 12.38
CA LEU A 44 -10.99 10.27 13.43
C LEU A 44 -9.49 10.60 13.34
N MET A 45 -8.91 10.56 12.14
CA MET A 45 -7.51 10.94 11.92
C MET A 45 -7.23 12.40 12.28
N ASN A 46 -8.15 13.32 11.97
CA ASN A 46 -8.04 14.70 12.37
C ASN A 46 -8.10 14.87 13.91
N LEU A 47 -8.95 14.12 14.58
CA LEU A 47 -9.09 14.17 16.04
C LEU A 47 -7.84 13.64 16.73
N VAL A 48 -7.37 12.45 16.33
CA VAL A 48 -6.17 11.79 16.88
C VAL A 48 -4.92 12.65 16.71
N THR A 49 -4.82 13.38 15.59
CA THR A 49 -3.68 14.28 15.30
C THR A 49 -3.90 15.73 15.73
N ALA A 50 -4.91 15.97 16.57
CA ALA A 50 -5.29 17.34 17.04
C ALA A 50 -5.42 18.34 15.87
N GLY A 51 -6.02 17.92 14.75
CA GLY A 51 -6.25 18.75 13.57
C GLY A 51 -5.02 19.02 12.70
N SER A 52 -3.86 18.44 13.00
CA SER A 52 -2.64 18.65 12.22
C SER A 52 -2.60 17.79 10.94
N TYR A 53 -3.40 16.72 10.85
CA TYR A 53 -3.39 15.75 9.75
C TYR A 53 -3.51 16.37 8.34
N PRO A 54 -4.40 17.36 8.06
CA PRO A 54 -4.49 17.94 6.73
C PRO A 54 -3.24 18.74 6.32
N ARG A 55 -2.56 19.39 7.28
CA ARG A 55 -1.29 20.09 7.01
C ARG A 55 -0.16 19.11 6.77
N PHE A 56 -0.11 18.06 7.58
CA PHE A 56 0.86 16.98 7.45
C PHE A 56 0.77 16.31 6.08
N ILE A 57 -0.41 15.84 5.66
CA ILE A 57 -0.57 15.18 4.36
C ILE A 57 -0.25 16.10 3.18
N ARG A 58 -0.62 17.40 3.25
CA ARG A 58 -0.22 18.35 2.20
C ARG A 58 1.31 18.53 2.12
N ARG A 59 2.01 18.45 3.25
CA ARG A 59 3.47 18.46 3.27
C ARG A 59 4.04 17.20 2.65
N VAL A 60 3.54 16.02 3.02
CA VAL A 60 3.92 14.74 2.43
C VAL A 60 3.75 14.76 0.91
N VAL A 61 2.57 15.15 0.40
CA VAL A 61 2.29 15.20 -1.05
C VAL A 61 3.26 16.16 -1.78
N ARG A 62 3.70 17.22 -1.13
CA ARG A 62 4.71 18.13 -1.68
C ARG A 62 6.10 17.50 -1.74
N ASP A 63 6.45 16.76 -0.69
CA ASP A 63 7.76 16.09 -0.56
C ASP A 63 7.88 14.86 -1.50
N ILE A 64 6.77 14.35 -2.09
CA ILE A 64 6.74 13.31 -3.14
C ILE A 64 7.33 13.79 -4.48
N ASN A 65 7.41 15.11 -4.70
CA ASN A 65 7.93 15.70 -5.94
C ASN A 65 7.24 15.18 -7.22
N ILE A 66 5.90 15.28 -7.24
CA ILE A 66 5.05 14.84 -8.37
C ILE A 66 5.30 15.74 -9.59
N LYS A 67 5.60 15.12 -10.73
CA LYS A 67 5.73 15.79 -12.03
C LYS A 67 4.35 15.88 -12.72
N PRO A 68 4.12 16.87 -13.58
CA PRO A 68 2.82 17.09 -14.21
C PRO A 68 2.24 15.87 -14.96
N ASN A 69 3.09 15.07 -15.56
CA ASN A 69 2.68 13.93 -16.40
C ASN A 69 2.90 12.58 -15.73
N ASP A 70 3.14 12.55 -14.41
CA ASP A 70 3.31 11.29 -13.68
C ASP A 70 2.03 10.45 -13.74
N ASP A 71 2.20 9.16 -14.00
CA ASP A 71 1.21 8.12 -13.74
C ASP A 71 1.46 7.53 -12.34
N ILE A 72 0.46 7.61 -11.47
CA ILE A 72 0.59 7.26 -10.07
C ILE A 72 -0.35 6.11 -9.71
N LEU A 73 0.21 5.04 -9.14
CA LEU A 73 -0.56 3.95 -8.53
C LEU A 73 -0.58 4.12 -7.00
N ILE A 74 -1.78 4.10 -6.40
CA ILE A 74 -1.93 4.18 -4.94
C ILE A 74 -2.40 2.83 -4.40
N LEU A 75 -1.58 2.20 -3.56
CA LEU A 75 -1.86 0.93 -2.91
C LEU A 75 -2.51 1.19 -1.53
N GLY A 76 -3.80 0.86 -1.38
CA GLY A 76 -4.60 1.22 -0.22
C GLY A 76 -5.02 2.70 -0.28
N SER A 77 -5.87 3.04 -1.26
CA SER A 77 -6.25 4.43 -1.53
C SER A 77 -7.18 5.04 -0.48
N GLY A 78 -7.83 4.20 0.35
CA GLY A 78 -8.75 4.62 1.39
C GLY A 78 -9.85 5.54 0.84
N THR A 79 -10.11 6.63 1.55
CA THR A 79 -11.13 7.63 1.19
C THR A 79 -10.74 8.53 -0.01
N GLY A 80 -9.65 8.24 -0.73
CA GLY A 80 -9.19 9.03 -1.87
C GLY A 80 -8.57 10.40 -1.54
N ARG A 81 -8.36 10.72 -0.25
CA ARG A 81 -7.81 12.02 0.18
C ARG A 81 -6.46 12.31 -0.47
N ASN A 82 -5.55 11.34 -0.44
CA ASN A 82 -4.21 11.50 -1.01
C ASN A 82 -4.28 11.65 -2.53
N ALA A 83 -5.08 10.83 -3.21
CA ALA A 83 -5.32 10.93 -4.65
C ALA A 83 -5.79 12.33 -5.07
N CYS A 84 -6.82 12.87 -4.40
CA CYS A 84 -7.34 14.21 -4.70
C CYS A 84 -6.34 15.35 -4.39
N LEU A 85 -5.40 15.15 -3.44
CA LEU A 85 -4.34 16.13 -3.19
C LEU A 85 -3.25 16.04 -4.26
N MET A 86 -2.82 14.83 -4.63
CA MET A 86 -1.81 14.58 -5.67
C MET A 86 -2.27 15.06 -7.04
N ARG A 87 -3.55 14.87 -7.38
CA ARG A 87 -4.14 15.32 -8.63
C ARG A 87 -3.88 16.82 -8.93
N ARG A 88 -3.71 17.65 -7.90
CA ARG A 88 -3.46 19.08 -8.05
C ARG A 88 -2.10 19.41 -8.69
N TYR A 89 -1.20 18.46 -8.69
CA TYR A 89 0.14 18.58 -9.26
C TYR A 89 0.22 18.01 -10.67
N LEU A 90 -0.80 17.24 -11.10
CA LEU A 90 -0.85 16.63 -12.42
C LEU A 90 -1.48 17.56 -13.45
N SER A 91 -0.99 17.46 -14.68
CA SER A 91 -1.65 17.96 -15.89
C SER A 91 -2.80 17.02 -16.28
N ASP A 92 -3.40 17.25 -17.47
CA ASP A 92 -4.41 16.35 -18.01
C ASP A 92 -3.80 15.07 -18.63
N GLU A 93 -2.48 15.02 -18.81
CA GLU A 93 -1.74 13.85 -19.32
C GLU A 93 -1.35 12.86 -18.21
N GLY A 94 -1.18 13.34 -16.96
CA GLY A 94 -0.88 12.49 -15.83
C GLY A 94 -2.14 11.83 -15.26
N SER A 95 -1.99 10.66 -14.61
CA SER A 95 -3.11 9.90 -14.09
C SER A 95 -2.89 9.34 -12.69
N ILE A 96 -3.98 8.98 -12.00
CA ILE A 96 -3.95 8.29 -10.72
C ILE A 96 -4.90 7.10 -10.77
N LEU A 97 -4.39 5.90 -10.43
CA LEU A 97 -5.18 4.73 -10.10
C LEU A 97 -5.06 4.43 -8.60
N GLY A 98 -6.18 4.43 -7.88
CA GLY A 98 -6.24 4.02 -6.48
C GLY A 98 -6.81 2.62 -6.33
N LEU A 99 -6.12 1.74 -5.60
CA LEU A 99 -6.60 0.40 -5.27
C LEU A 99 -6.97 0.33 -3.80
N ASP A 100 -8.13 -0.26 -3.48
CA ASP A 100 -8.56 -0.55 -2.12
C ASP A 100 -9.47 -1.78 -2.10
N ILE A 101 -9.67 -2.41 -0.92
CA ILE A 101 -10.57 -3.54 -0.74
C ILE A 101 -11.91 -3.14 -0.13
N GLY A 102 -11.98 -1.99 0.53
CA GLY A 102 -13.15 -1.50 1.27
C GLY A 102 -14.16 -0.81 0.37
N ASP A 103 -15.38 -1.34 0.25
CA ASP A 103 -16.45 -0.75 -0.57
C ASP A 103 -16.84 0.67 -0.11
N GLU A 104 -16.93 0.88 1.23
CA GLU A 104 -17.20 2.20 1.79
C GLU A 104 -16.06 3.20 1.50
N MET A 105 -14.81 2.75 1.55
CA MET A 105 -13.65 3.57 1.22
C MET A 105 -13.68 4.00 -0.25
N LEU A 106 -13.89 3.05 -1.16
CA LEU A 106 -13.98 3.32 -2.59
C LEU A 106 -15.15 4.25 -2.94
N THR A 107 -16.31 4.06 -2.30
CA THR A 107 -17.46 4.96 -2.48
C THR A 107 -17.11 6.40 -2.08
N GLN A 108 -16.43 6.59 -0.94
CA GLN A 108 -15.99 7.92 -0.51
C GLN A 108 -14.92 8.50 -1.43
N ALA A 109 -13.99 7.66 -1.91
CA ALA A 109 -12.94 8.07 -2.83
C ALA A 109 -13.51 8.56 -4.16
N GLN A 110 -14.44 7.82 -4.75
CA GLN A 110 -15.15 8.20 -5.96
C GLN A 110 -15.88 9.54 -5.80
N HIS A 111 -16.71 9.69 -4.75
CA HIS A 111 -17.40 10.95 -4.47
C HIS A 111 -16.45 12.14 -4.27
N ARG A 112 -15.33 11.92 -3.59
CA ARG A 112 -14.34 12.98 -3.33
C ARG A 112 -13.66 13.47 -4.59
N CYS A 113 -13.40 12.56 -5.53
CA CYS A 113 -12.67 12.83 -6.77
C CYS A 113 -13.57 12.86 -8.01
N ASP A 114 -14.90 12.85 -7.88
CA ASP A 114 -15.89 12.71 -8.96
C ASP A 114 -15.69 13.71 -10.12
N SER A 115 -15.22 14.91 -9.81
CA SER A 115 -14.94 15.94 -10.85
C SER A 115 -13.56 15.80 -11.51
N LYS A 116 -12.78 14.72 -11.24
CA LYS A 116 -11.40 14.57 -11.70
C LYS A 116 -11.30 13.44 -12.71
N GLN A 117 -11.23 13.77 -13.99
CA GLN A 117 -11.29 12.83 -15.12
C GLN A 117 -10.14 11.81 -15.15
N ASN A 118 -8.98 12.14 -14.58
CA ASN A 118 -7.79 11.30 -14.59
C ASN A 118 -7.47 10.66 -13.22
N VAL A 119 -8.47 10.53 -12.35
CA VAL A 119 -8.38 9.79 -11.10
C VAL A 119 -9.43 8.68 -11.11
N THR A 120 -8.99 7.45 -11.02
CA THR A 120 -9.86 6.27 -10.99
C THR A 120 -9.58 5.42 -9.76
N PHE A 121 -10.58 4.63 -9.34
CA PHE A 121 -10.46 3.74 -8.20
C PHE A 121 -10.99 2.35 -8.56
N GLU A 122 -10.25 1.30 -8.14
CA GLU A 122 -10.62 -0.09 -8.35
C GLU A 122 -10.62 -0.88 -7.05
N LYS A 123 -11.60 -1.79 -6.91
CA LYS A 123 -11.60 -2.76 -5.82
C LYS A 123 -10.63 -3.88 -6.13
N ARG A 124 -9.50 -3.91 -5.39
CA ARG A 124 -8.45 -4.90 -5.62
C ARG A 124 -7.59 -5.12 -4.37
N ARG A 125 -7.19 -6.38 -4.17
CA ARG A 125 -6.18 -6.73 -3.18
C ARG A 125 -4.81 -6.34 -3.70
N ILE A 126 -4.00 -5.73 -2.83
CA ILE A 126 -2.65 -5.25 -3.17
C ILE A 126 -1.55 -6.25 -2.83
N ASP A 127 -1.85 -7.27 -2.03
CA ASP A 127 -1.00 -8.40 -1.65
C ASP A 127 -1.06 -9.57 -2.64
N GLU A 128 -2.07 -9.59 -3.53
CA GLU A 128 -2.18 -10.51 -4.66
C GLU A 128 -1.53 -9.94 -5.93
N PRO A 129 -1.11 -10.79 -6.90
CA PRO A 129 -0.49 -10.31 -8.12
C PRO A 129 -1.33 -9.28 -8.87
N LEU A 130 -0.75 -8.11 -9.17
CA LEU A 130 -1.40 -7.07 -9.94
C LEU A 130 -1.17 -7.27 -11.44
N PRO A 131 -2.14 -6.90 -12.31
CA PRO A 131 -2.01 -7.02 -13.77
C PRO A 131 -1.10 -5.94 -14.38
N HIS A 132 -0.63 -4.99 -13.58
CA HIS A 132 0.16 -3.84 -14.02
C HIS A 132 1.63 -4.21 -14.16
N SER A 133 2.28 -3.70 -15.22
CA SER A 133 3.71 -3.85 -15.44
C SER A 133 4.24 -2.58 -16.12
N GLU A 134 5.25 -1.96 -15.53
CA GLU A 134 5.99 -0.80 -16.06
C GLU A 134 5.08 0.34 -16.57
N GLY A 135 3.98 0.58 -15.88
CA GLY A 135 2.97 1.56 -16.25
C GLY A 135 3.00 2.85 -15.43
N TYR A 136 3.77 2.90 -14.33
CA TYR A 136 3.69 4.00 -13.37
C TYR A 136 5.07 4.60 -13.08
N ASP A 137 5.08 5.93 -12.93
CA ASP A 137 6.25 6.69 -12.49
C ASP A 137 6.38 6.66 -10.97
N LYS A 138 5.25 6.57 -10.27
CA LYS A 138 5.21 6.48 -8.81
C LYS A 138 4.21 5.43 -8.34
N VAL A 139 4.62 4.63 -7.37
CA VAL A 139 3.73 3.78 -6.57
C VAL A 139 3.74 4.32 -5.15
N PHE A 140 2.58 4.65 -4.60
CA PHE A 140 2.45 5.26 -3.28
C PHE A 140 1.56 4.41 -2.36
N MET A 141 1.94 4.30 -1.09
CA MET A 141 1.06 3.77 -0.05
C MET A 141 1.24 4.55 1.26
N SER A 142 0.17 4.61 2.07
CA SER A 142 0.12 5.47 3.24
C SER A 142 -0.61 4.79 4.39
N PHE A 143 0.12 4.45 5.46
CA PHE A 143 -0.38 3.80 6.66
C PHE A 143 -1.14 2.48 6.38
N VAL A 144 -0.59 1.67 5.50
CA VAL A 144 -1.19 0.40 5.05
C VAL A 144 -0.23 -0.78 5.27
N MET A 145 1.07 -0.61 4.97
CA MET A 145 2.02 -1.73 4.98
C MET A 145 2.21 -2.34 6.37
N HIS A 146 2.14 -1.54 7.44
CA HIS A 146 2.28 -2.02 8.81
C HIS A 146 1.18 -3.01 9.22
N GLY A 147 0.01 -2.98 8.55
CA GLY A 147 -1.13 -3.86 8.83
C GLY A 147 -1.04 -5.25 8.19
N PHE A 148 -0.05 -5.54 7.38
CA PHE A 148 0.15 -6.84 6.71
C PHE A 148 1.18 -7.71 7.44
N VAL A 149 1.07 -9.04 7.29
CA VAL A 149 2.13 -9.98 7.66
C VAL A 149 3.30 -9.88 6.68
N GLN A 150 4.49 -10.35 7.08
CA GLN A 150 5.70 -10.14 6.29
C GLN A 150 5.65 -10.80 4.90
N GLU A 151 5.00 -11.94 4.78
CA GLU A 151 4.82 -12.64 3.50
C GLU A 151 4.01 -11.80 2.52
N ASP A 152 2.93 -11.18 2.99
CA ASP A 152 2.06 -10.32 2.17
C ASP A 152 2.78 -9.01 1.81
N ARG A 153 3.58 -8.43 2.73
CA ARG A 153 4.43 -7.25 2.45
C ARG A 153 5.40 -7.51 1.31
N GLN A 154 5.99 -8.71 1.23
CA GLN A 154 6.85 -9.09 0.09
C GLN A 154 6.08 -9.16 -1.22
N GLY A 155 4.82 -9.63 -1.20
CA GLY A 155 3.92 -9.59 -2.36
C GLY A 155 3.65 -8.17 -2.83
N ILE A 156 3.34 -7.27 -1.90
CA ILE A 156 3.12 -5.84 -2.15
C ILE A 156 4.37 -5.18 -2.75
N ILE A 157 5.56 -5.44 -2.21
CA ILE A 157 6.83 -4.89 -2.73
C ILE A 157 7.09 -5.38 -4.16
N LYS A 158 6.86 -6.67 -4.44
CA LYS A 158 6.98 -7.22 -5.81
C LYS A 158 5.99 -6.58 -6.77
N ASN A 159 4.76 -6.35 -6.33
CA ASN A 159 3.75 -5.65 -7.12
C ASN A 159 4.18 -4.21 -7.43
N ALA A 160 4.67 -3.47 -6.43
CA ALA A 160 5.18 -2.12 -6.61
C ALA A 160 6.33 -2.09 -7.62
N PHE A 161 7.33 -2.97 -7.45
CA PHE A 161 8.49 -3.05 -8.35
C PHE A 161 8.09 -3.36 -9.80
N ARG A 162 7.16 -4.31 -10.01
CA ARG A 162 6.66 -4.66 -11.35
C ARG A 162 5.85 -3.54 -11.99
N SER A 163 5.06 -2.82 -11.21
CA SER A 163 4.20 -1.75 -11.71
C SER A 163 4.98 -0.51 -12.12
N LEU A 164 6.13 -0.27 -11.51
CA LEU A 164 6.99 0.88 -11.79
C LEU A 164 7.73 0.74 -13.13
N ARG A 165 7.83 1.84 -13.86
CA ARG A 165 8.79 2.03 -14.95
C ARG A 165 10.21 2.01 -14.39
N PRO A 166 11.26 1.69 -15.19
CA PRO A 166 12.63 2.01 -14.83
C PRO A 166 12.77 3.49 -14.46
N GLY A 167 13.50 3.80 -13.39
CA GLY A 167 13.60 5.14 -12.81
C GLY A 167 12.39 5.61 -11.99
N GLY A 168 11.33 4.79 -11.88
CA GLY A 168 10.16 5.11 -11.06
C GLY A 168 10.38 4.85 -9.57
N GLU A 169 9.55 5.46 -8.72
CA GLU A 169 9.74 5.47 -7.27
C GLU A 169 8.61 4.76 -6.51
N PHE A 170 8.97 3.89 -5.58
CA PHE A 170 8.08 3.35 -4.57
C PHE A 170 8.14 4.20 -3.30
N LEU A 171 7.02 4.79 -2.91
CA LEU A 171 6.87 5.77 -1.85
C LEU A 171 6.03 5.19 -0.71
N ILE A 172 6.65 4.94 0.43
CA ILE A 172 6.01 4.35 1.61
C ILE A 172 5.93 5.40 2.72
N LEU A 173 4.73 5.92 2.98
CA LEU A 173 4.44 6.75 4.14
C LEU A 173 3.91 5.86 5.26
N ASP A 174 4.71 5.62 6.29
CA ASP A 174 4.32 4.78 7.42
C ASP A 174 5.13 5.12 8.68
N TYR A 175 4.95 4.37 9.75
CA TYR A 175 5.76 4.51 10.95
C TYR A 175 7.24 4.32 10.62
N ALA A 176 8.10 5.19 11.20
CA ALA A 176 9.54 5.04 11.10
C ALA A 176 10.04 3.87 11.95
N GLU A 177 11.17 3.28 11.56
CA GLU A 177 11.81 2.22 12.35
C GLU A 177 12.12 2.72 13.76
N CYS A 178 11.72 1.96 14.74
CA CYS A 178 12.02 2.23 16.14
C CYS A 178 11.94 0.95 16.99
N GLU A 179 12.51 1.02 18.19
CA GLU A 179 12.26 0.02 19.21
C GLU A 179 11.19 0.57 20.17
N PRO A 180 9.93 0.09 20.09
CA PRO A 180 8.83 0.65 20.88
C PRO A 180 9.07 0.61 22.39
N SER A 181 9.79 -0.41 22.89
CA SER A 181 10.12 -0.54 24.31
C SER A 181 11.03 0.60 24.83
N LYS A 182 11.84 1.20 23.95
CA LYS A 182 12.76 2.29 24.25
C LYS A 182 12.17 3.67 23.93
N SER A 183 10.98 3.71 23.30
CA SER A 183 10.32 4.94 22.90
C SER A 183 9.66 5.66 24.09
N SER A 184 9.32 6.94 23.90
CA SER A 184 8.62 7.74 24.90
C SER A 184 7.25 7.14 25.26
N TRP A 185 6.74 7.47 26.43
CA TRP A 185 5.45 6.97 26.95
C TRP A 185 4.28 7.13 25.94
N PRO A 186 4.08 8.29 25.27
CA PRO A 186 2.98 8.43 24.33
C PRO A 186 3.11 7.49 23.13
N VAL A 187 4.32 7.32 22.58
CA VAL A 187 4.59 6.42 21.45
C VAL A 187 4.31 4.96 21.84
N ARG A 188 4.71 4.55 23.04
CA ARG A 188 4.40 3.20 23.56
C ARG A 188 2.90 2.96 23.67
N MET A 189 2.11 3.97 24.04
CA MET A 189 0.65 3.86 24.07
C MET A 189 0.03 3.71 22.70
N ILE A 190 0.57 4.40 21.68
CA ILE A 190 0.13 4.24 20.28
C ILE A 190 0.34 2.78 19.84
N PHE A 191 1.56 2.23 20.01
CA PHE A 191 1.83 0.83 19.61
C PHE A 191 1.09 -0.22 20.43
N ARG A 192 0.59 0.11 21.63
CA ARG A 192 -0.32 -0.78 22.38
C ARG A 192 -1.75 -0.77 21.81
N ALA A 193 -2.18 0.35 21.23
CA ALA A 193 -3.50 0.48 20.60
C ALA A 193 -3.50 -0.04 19.14
N GLU A 194 -2.32 -0.05 18.50
CA GLU A 194 -2.12 -0.60 17.17
C GLU A 194 -2.12 -2.12 17.16
N CYS A 195 -2.22 -2.71 15.96
CA CYS A 195 -2.13 -4.14 15.78
C CYS A 195 -0.69 -4.65 16.06
N PRO A 196 -0.50 -5.91 16.49
CA PRO A 196 0.82 -6.50 16.72
C PRO A 196 1.76 -6.42 15.51
N LEU A 197 1.20 -6.39 14.28
CA LEU A 197 1.94 -6.28 13.03
C LEU A 197 2.63 -4.93 12.87
N ALA A 198 2.09 -3.83 13.45
CA ALA A 198 2.75 -2.53 13.46
C ALA A 198 4.05 -2.57 14.28
N THR A 199 4.06 -3.30 15.40
CA THR A 199 5.29 -3.50 16.20
C THR A 199 6.33 -4.31 15.45
N ASP A 200 5.93 -5.34 14.70
CA ASP A 200 6.82 -6.09 13.82
C ASP A 200 7.37 -5.19 12.69
N PHE A 201 6.50 -4.37 12.09
CA PHE A 201 6.87 -3.46 11.01
C PHE A 201 7.98 -2.49 11.40
N VAL A 202 7.87 -1.80 12.53
CA VAL A 202 8.85 -0.78 12.95
C VAL A 202 10.20 -1.33 13.40
N ARG A 203 10.34 -2.63 13.58
CA ARG A 203 11.59 -3.31 13.94
C ARG A 203 12.39 -3.80 12.75
N ARG A 204 11.85 -3.66 11.54
CA ARG A 204 12.47 -4.16 10.32
C ARG A 204 13.28 -3.07 9.64
N ASP A 205 14.40 -3.45 9.04
CA ASP A 205 15.19 -2.59 8.15
C ASP A 205 14.55 -2.57 6.76
N TRP A 206 13.76 -1.53 6.49
CA TRP A 206 13.04 -1.39 5.22
C TRP A 206 13.95 -1.07 4.05
N VAL A 207 15.06 -0.38 4.26
CA VAL A 207 16.05 -0.11 3.21
C VAL A 207 16.67 -1.43 2.76
N GLN A 208 17.09 -2.29 3.70
CA GLN A 208 17.64 -3.60 3.38
C GLN A 208 16.59 -4.49 2.67
N ILE A 209 15.34 -4.50 3.16
CA ILE A 209 14.27 -5.31 2.56
C ILE A 209 13.98 -4.87 1.14
N LEU A 210 13.79 -3.58 0.89
CA LEU A 210 13.53 -3.04 -0.46
C LEU A 210 14.72 -3.25 -1.39
N GLY A 211 15.95 -3.06 -0.90
CA GLY A 211 17.18 -3.36 -1.65
C GLY A 211 17.26 -4.82 -2.09
N SER A 212 16.81 -5.77 -1.24
CA SER A 212 16.75 -7.19 -1.61
C SER A 212 15.73 -7.52 -2.70
N HIS A 213 14.78 -6.60 -2.98
CA HIS A 213 13.81 -6.69 -4.07
C HIS A 213 14.21 -5.90 -5.32
N GLY A 214 15.43 -5.34 -5.34
CA GLY A 214 16.00 -4.67 -6.50
C GLY A 214 15.85 -3.15 -6.52
N PHE A 215 15.30 -2.55 -5.47
CA PHE A 215 15.27 -1.10 -5.33
C PHE A 215 16.64 -0.55 -4.91
N ASP A 216 16.93 0.66 -5.35
CA ASP A 216 18.11 1.44 -4.96
C ASP A 216 17.74 2.91 -4.71
N ASP A 217 18.74 3.77 -4.52
CA ASP A 217 18.61 5.22 -4.34
C ASP A 217 17.50 5.61 -3.35
N PHE A 218 17.79 5.41 -2.06
CA PHE A 218 16.82 5.61 -0.99
C PHE A 218 16.84 7.04 -0.46
N GLU A 219 15.68 7.69 -0.43
CA GLU A 219 15.48 8.99 0.22
C GLU A 219 14.42 8.89 1.32
N ALA A 220 14.60 9.65 2.42
CA ALA A 220 13.66 9.62 3.54
C ALA A 220 13.34 11.01 4.07
N HIS A 221 12.05 11.31 4.20
CA HIS A 221 11.55 12.49 4.90
C HIS A 221 10.86 12.09 6.19
N PHE A 222 11.21 12.76 7.29
CA PHE A 222 10.68 12.46 8.62
C PHE A 222 9.68 13.50 9.11
N TYR A 223 8.62 13.01 9.78
CA TYR A 223 7.54 13.82 10.33
C TYR A 223 7.27 13.41 11.78
N TYR A 224 6.51 14.23 12.50
CA TYR A 224 6.12 13.95 13.89
C TYR A 224 7.29 13.51 14.77
N PHE A 225 8.33 14.38 14.82
CA PHE A 225 9.55 14.14 15.61
C PHE A 225 10.30 12.85 15.24
N GLY A 226 10.20 12.41 13.98
CA GLY A 226 10.88 11.21 13.49
C GLY A 226 10.09 9.91 13.64
N HIS A 227 8.82 9.98 14.09
CA HIS A 227 8.00 8.77 14.29
C HIS A 227 7.24 8.31 13.04
N VAL A 228 7.12 9.17 12.04
CA VAL A 228 6.53 8.86 10.74
C VAL A 228 7.55 9.19 9.66
N ARG A 229 7.66 8.33 8.66
CA ARG A 229 8.59 8.49 7.55
C ARG A 229 7.89 8.29 6.22
N LEU A 230 8.21 9.15 5.25
CA LEU A 230 8.05 8.88 3.83
C LEU A 230 9.40 8.32 3.34
N LEU A 231 9.44 7.04 2.99
CA LEU A 231 10.60 6.39 2.38
C LEU A 231 10.33 6.28 0.89
N ALA A 232 11.19 6.87 0.08
CA ALA A 232 11.27 6.68 -1.35
C ALA A 232 12.36 5.64 -1.67
N ALA A 233 12.07 4.75 -2.62
CA ALA A 233 12.99 3.75 -3.15
C ALA A 233 12.85 3.72 -4.66
N CYS A 234 13.94 3.90 -5.40
CA CYS A 234 13.93 3.96 -6.86
C CYS A 234 14.03 2.56 -7.46
N LYS A 235 13.28 2.29 -8.54
CA LYS A 235 13.54 1.16 -9.42
C LYS A 235 14.66 1.57 -10.37
N PRO A 236 15.80 0.84 -10.43
CA PRO A 236 16.91 1.18 -11.31
C PRO A 236 16.49 1.43 -12.75
N GLU A 237 17.18 2.33 -13.43
CA GLU A 237 17.13 2.41 -14.89
C GLU A 237 17.74 1.14 -15.50
N ALA A 238 17.19 0.63 -16.60
CA ALA A 238 17.61 -0.61 -17.24
C ALA A 238 18.98 -0.47 -17.95
#